data_f114c4f800942f3a5cce0f39ffaeb533
#
_entry.id   f114c4f800942f3a5cce0f39ffaeb533
#
_cell.length_a   1.000
_cell.length_b   1.000
_cell.length_c   1.000
_cell.angle_alpha   90.00
_cell.angle_beta   90.00
_cell.angle_gamma   90.00
#
_symmetry.space_group_name_H-M   'P 1'
#
loop_
_entity.id
_entity.type
_entity.pdbx_description
1 polymer ?
#
loop_
_entity_poly.entity_id
_entity_poly.type
_entity_poly.pdbx_seq_one_letter_code
_entity_poly.pdbx_strand_id
1 'polypeptide(L)'
;GQWRRAARLADHYEQRLAAISARTEQRPRLKVYFEEWDEPMISGIRWVSELVEIAGGQDVFPDLAKQAAAKDRLVTSDQVIAAAPDVILASWCGKKVRPEKIAARPGWDTIPAVRAGRIIEIKSPLILQPGPAALTDGLDAILAALAPAKETLS
;
A
#
# COMPACT_ATOMS: atom_id res chain seq x y z
N GLY A 1 8.09 -7.59 34.27
CA GLY A 1 6.64 -7.46 34.14
C GLY A 1 6.18 -7.43 32.71
N GLN A 2 4.92 -7.74 32.50
CA GLN A 2 4.31 -7.78 31.16
C GLN A 2 4.38 -6.43 30.45
N TRP A 3 4.25 -5.34 31.18
CA TRP A 3 4.30 -4.01 30.57
C TRP A 3 5.72 -3.62 30.13
N ARG A 4 6.76 -4.12 30.78
CA ARG A 4 8.14 -3.92 30.31
C ARG A 4 8.41 -4.67 29.01
N ARG A 5 7.83 -5.86 28.88
CA ARG A 5 7.93 -6.65 27.65
C ARG A 5 7.20 -5.93 26.52
N ALA A 6 6.00 -5.40 26.77
CA ALA A 6 5.24 -4.64 25.79
C ALA A 6 5.97 -3.36 25.36
N ALA A 7 6.57 -2.64 26.31
CA ALA A 7 7.36 -1.45 26.01
C ALA A 7 8.58 -1.77 25.15
N ARG A 8 9.27 -2.87 25.43
CA ARG A 8 10.43 -3.31 24.61
C ARG A 8 10.02 -3.72 23.21
N LEU A 9 8.87 -4.36 23.05
CA LEU A 9 8.34 -4.71 21.73
C LEU A 9 7.99 -3.46 20.95
N ALA A 10 7.34 -2.48 21.58
CA ALA A 10 7.02 -1.22 20.94
C ALA A 10 8.27 -0.48 20.47
N ASP A 11 9.30 -0.40 21.33
CA ASP A 11 10.57 0.21 20.97
C ASP A 11 11.24 -0.52 19.81
N HIS A 12 11.17 -1.85 19.80
CA HIS A 12 11.74 -2.65 18.73
C HIS A 12 11.06 -2.37 17.39
N TYR A 13 9.72 -2.28 17.38
CA TYR A 13 8.98 -1.94 16.18
C TYR A 13 9.30 -0.52 15.71
N GLU A 14 9.36 0.44 16.62
CA GLU A 14 9.70 1.83 16.28
C GLU A 14 11.10 1.92 15.67
N GLN A 15 12.06 1.22 16.23
CA GLN A 15 13.43 1.17 15.71
C GLN A 15 13.47 0.53 14.32
N ARG A 16 12.70 -0.53 14.12
CA ARG A 16 12.59 -1.18 12.81
C ARG A 16 11.99 -0.25 11.78
N LEU A 17 10.90 0.44 12.13
CA LEU A 17 10.25 1.39 11.22
C LEU A 17 11.17 2.54 10.85
N ALA A 18 11.91 3.08 11.84
CA ALA A 18 12.88 4.14 11.61
C ALA A 18 14.01 3.68 10.70
N ALA A 19 14.52 2.46 10.91
CA ALA A 19 15.58 1.90 10.08
C ALA A 19 15.13 1.68 8.63
N ILE A 20 13.92 1.20 8.43
CA ILE A 20 13.34 1.01 7.10
C ILE A 20 13.16 2.37 6.41
N SER A 21 12.60 3.34 7.11
CA SER A 21 12.38 4.68 6.57
C SER A 21 13.71 5.32 6.15
N ALA A 22 14.75 5.21 6.98
CA ALA A 22 16.08 5.73 6.66
C ALA A 22 16.66 5.10 5.40
N ARG A 23 16.48 3.78 5.22
CA ARG A 23 16.97 3.09 4.03
C ARG A 23 16.21 3.47 2.76
N THR A 24 14.93 3.77 2.89
CA THR A 24 14.08 4.07 1.73
C THR A 24 14.11 5.54 1.35
N GLU A 25 14.53 6.45 2.24
CA GLU A 25 14.61 7.88 1.96
C GLU A 25 15.48 8.22 0.75
N GLN A 26 16.49 7.41 0.47
CA GLN A 26 17.42 7.66 -0.63
C GLN A 26 16.96 7.11 -1.96
N ARG A 27 15.83 6.41 -1.98
CA ARG A 27 15.25 5.86 -3.21
C ARG A 27 14.23 6.82 -3.79
N PRO A 28 14.06 6.87 -5.13
CA PRO A 28 12.94 7.60 -5.71
C PRO A 28 11.63 7.07 -5.16
N ARG A 29 10.76 7.97 -4.72
CA ARG A 29 9.45 7.57 -4.19
C ARG A 29 8.54 7.17 -5.33
N LEU A 30 8.06 5.94 -5.29
CA LEU A 30 7.07 5.45 -6.23
C LEU A 30 5.69 5.95 -5.81
N LYS A 31 4.90 6.36 -6.79
CA LYS A 31 3.51 6.73 -6.55
C LYS A 31 2.69 5.45 -6.41
N VAL A 32 1.95 5.35 -5.33
CA VAL A 32 1.19 4.16 -4.97
C VAL A 32 -0.29 4.48 -4.83
N TYR A 33 -1.12 3.73 -5.55
CA TYR A 33 -2.55 3.69 -5.30
C TYR A 33 -2.87 2.41 -4.54
N PHE A 34 -3.46 2.54 -3.35
CA PHE A 34 -3.93 1.40 -2.57
C PHE A 34 -5.45 1.31 -2.68
N GLU A 35 -5.96 0.15 -3.09
CA GLU A 35 -7.38 -0.09 -3.26
C GLU A 35 -7.88 -1.07 -2.20
N GLU A 36 -8.77 -0.60 -1.31
CA GLU A 36 -9.38 -1.46 -0.28
C GLU A 36 -10.61 -2.20 -0.78
N TRP A 37 -11.25 -1.69 -1.82
CA TRP A 37 -12.45 -2.27 -2.41
C TRP A 37 -12.57 -1.83 -3.86
N ASP A 38 -13.22 -2.66 -4.69
CA ASP A 38 -13.26 -2.46 -6.13
C ASP A 38 -14.53 -1.76 -6.66
N GLU A 39 -15.67 -2.00 -6.04
CA GLU A 39 -16.97 -1.44 -6.50
C GLU A 39 -17.86 -1.07 -5.33
N PRO A 40 -17.92 0.23 -4.97
CA PRO A 40 -17.12 1.35 -5.49
C PRO A 40 -15.66 1.27 -5.09
N MET A 41 -14.76 1.89 -5.85
CA MET A 41 -13.35 1.92 -5.51
C MET A 41 -13.13 2.75 -4.26
N ILE A 42 -12.43 2.18 -3.27
CA ILE A 42 -12.13 2.81 -1.99
C ILE A 42 -10.61 2.81 -1.80
N SER A 43 -10.05 3.99 -1.56
CA SER A 43 -8.62 4.14 -1.33
C SER A 43 -8.24 3.76 0.11
N GLY A 44 -6.93 3.61 0.34
CA GLY A 44 -6.39 3.13 1.61
C GLY A 44 -6.64 4.05 2.80
N ILE A 45 -6.85 3.44 3.96
CA ILE A 45 -7.01 4.14 5.24
C ILE A 45 -5.66 4.63 5.77
N ARG A 46 -5.68 5.49 6.79
CA ARG A 46 -4.49 6.19 7.30
C ARG A 46 -3.31 5.27 7.61
N TRP A 47 -3.51 4.18 8.35
CA TRP A 47 -2.37 3.32 8.72
C TRP A 47 -1.74 2.65 7.50
N VAL A 48 -2.54 2.34 6.47
CA VAL A 48 -2.04 1.79 5.21
C VAL A 48 -1.21 2.84 4.47
N SER A 49 -1.72 4.07 4.41
CA SER A 49 -1.01 5.21 3.82
C SER A 49 0.32 5.45 4.53
N GLU A 50 0.33 5.40 5.85
CA GLU A 50 1.55 5.55 6.65
C GLU A 50 2.56 4.45 6.37
N LEU A 51 2.10 3.19 6.25
CA LEU A 51 2.99 2.08 5.92
C LEU A 51 3.59 2.23 4.52
N VAL A 52 2.81 2.70 3.56
CA VAL A 52 3.29 2.99 2.20
C VAL A 52 4.42 4.04 2.25
N GLU A 53 4.22 5.11 3.02
CA GLU A 53 5.23 6.16 3.18
C GLU A 53 6.51 5.63 3.83
N ILE A 54 6.38 4.83 4.88
CA ILE A 54 7.53 4.21 5.57
C ILE A 54 8.29 3.30 4.61
N ALA A 55 7.58 2.59 3.75
CA ALA A 55 8.17 1.68 2.77
C ALA A 55 8.83 2.40 1.59
N GLY A 56 8.77 3.72 1.54
CA GLY A 56 9.40 4.52 0.50
C GLY A 56 8.50 4.85 -0.67
N GLY A 57 7.19 4.61 -0.54
CA GLY A 57 6.21 5.02 -1.53
C GLY A 57 5.58 6.36 -1.19
N GLN A 58 4.77 6.84 -2.11
CA GLN A 58 3.94 8.03 -1.92
C GLN A 58 2.49 7.65 -2.24
N ASP A 59 1.62 7.74 -1.24
CA ASP A 59 0.20 7.54 -1.46
C ASP A 59 -0.33 8.63 -2.39
N VAL A 60 -1.02 8.26 -3.46
CA VAL A 60 -1.55 9.24 -4.41
C VAL A 60 -2.82 9.93 -3.89
N PHE A 61 -3.43 9.42 -2.82
CA PHE A 61 -4.61 10.04 -2.18
C PHE A 61 -4.39 10.25 -0.68
N PRO A 62 -3.35 11.00 -0.29
CA PRO A 62 -3.01 11.12 1.13
C PRO A 62 -4.09 11.84 1.94
N ASP A 63 -4.82 12.77 1.33
CA ASP A 63 -5.88 13.50 2.03
C ASP A 63 -7.10 12.61 2.30
N LEU A 64 -7.43 11.71 1.37
CA LEU A 64 -8.51 10.76 1.57
C LEU A 64 -8.17 9.77 2.68
N ALA A 65 -6.91 9.38 2.81
CA ALA A 65 -6.47 8.46 3.86
C ALA A 65 -6.74 8.97 5.27
N LYS A 66 -6.88 10.28 5.45
CA LYS A 66 -7.21 10.90 6.74
C LYS A 66 -8.65 10.65 7.15
N GLN A 67 -9.53 10.27 6.22
CA GLN A 67 -10.92 9.99 6.48
C GLN A 67 -11.09 8.58 7.04
N ALA A 68 -11.72 8.45 8.20
CA ALA A 68 -11.91 7.15 8.84
C ALA A 68 -12.95 6.29 8.13
N ALA A 69 -14.01 6.89 7.59
CA ALA A 69 -15.10 6.15 6.96
C ALA A 69 -14.78 5.84 5.51
N ALA A 70 -15.07 4.60 5.10
CA ALA A 70 -14.86 4.16 3.72
C ALA A 70 -15.63 5.03 2.72
N LYS A 71 -16.84 5.46 3.07
CA LYS A 71 -17.67 6.32 2.20
C LYS A 71 -17.00 7.66 1.86
N ASP A 72 -16.06 8.10 2.67
CA ASP A 72 -15.34 9.36 2.48
C ASP A 72 -14.02 9.16 1.74
N ARG A 73 -13.67 7.93 1.40
CA ARG A 73 -12.46 7.58 0.66
C ARG A 73 -12.74 7.01 -0.73
N LEU A 74 -13.92 7.30 -1.25
CA LEU A 74 -14.30 6.88 -2.60
C LEU A 74 -13.46 7.62 -3.65
N VAL A 75 -13.01 6.88 -4.65
CA VAL A 75 -12.27 7.46 -5.78
C VAL A 75 -12.93 7.05 -7.09
N THR A 76 -12.78 7.89 -8.10
CA THR A 76 -13.24 7.59 -9.44
C THR A 76 -12.11 7.04 -10.30
N SER A 77 -12.45 6.37 -11.36
CA SER A 77 -11.48 5.89 -12.34
C SER A 77 -10.63 7.04 -12.88
N ASP A 78 -11.25 8.17 -13.21
CA ASP A 78 -10.55 9.34 -13.74
C ASP A 78 -9.53 9.91 -12.75
N GLN A 79 -9.86 9.88 -11.46
CA GLN A 79 -8.92 10.34 -10.41
C GLN A 79 -7.67 9.45 -10.36
N VAL A 80 -7.84 8.15 -10.45
CA VAL A 80 -6.72 7.20 -10.43
C VAL A 80 -5.86 7.36 -11.69
N ILE A 81 -6.49 7.47 -12.85
CA ILE A 81 -5.79 7.68 -14.12
C ILE A 81 -4.97 8.96 -14.06
N ALA A 82 -5.56 10.05 -13.58
CA ALA A 82 -4.87 11.34 -13.46
C ALA A 82 -3.71 11.28 -12.48
N ALA A 83 -3.84 10.51 -11.41
CA ALA A 83 -2.77 10.32 -10.43
C ALA A 83 -1.59 9.52 -10.98
N ALA A 84 -1.82 8.71 -11.98
CA ALA A 84 -0.79 7.92 -12.69
C ALA A 84 0.13 7.15 -11.74
N PRO A 85 -0.41 6.25 -10.88
CA PRO A 85 0.43 5.52 -9.94
C PRO A 85 1.43 4.60 -10.65
N ASP A 86 2.59 4.43 -10.02
CA ASP A 86 3.62 3.51 -10.49
C ASP A 86 3.37 2.08 -10.03
N VAL A 87 2.66 1.93 -8.91
CA VAL A 87 2.29 0.64 -8.33
C VAL A 87 0.84 0.71 -7.85
N ILE A 88 0.09 -0.33 -8.10
CA ILE A 88 -1.25 -0.50 -7.54
C ILE A 88 -1.18 -1.65 -6.55
N LEU A 89 -1.51 -1.36 -5.30
CA LEU A 89 -1.66 -2.36 -4.25
C LEU A 89 -3.15 -2.53 -3.99
N ALA A 90 -3.62 -3.75 -3.89
CA ALA A 90 -5.03 -4.01 -3.66
C ALA A 90 -5.22 -5.05 -2.57
N SER A 91 -6.18 -4.79 -1.70
CA SER A 91 -6.55 -5.71 -0.63
C SER A 91 -8.06 -5.58 -0.42
N TRP A 92 -8.82 -6.43 -1.11
CA TRP A 92 -10.29 -6.39 -1.04
C TRP A 92 -10.75 -7.24 0.16
N CYS A 93 -11.41 -6.61 1.10
CA CYS A 93 -11.85 -7.27 2.33
C CYS A 93 -12.71 -8.50 2.04
N GLY A 94 -12.23 -9.69 2.45
CA GLY A 94 -12.96 -10.93 2.27
C GLY A 94 -13.08 -11.43 0.83
N LYS A 95 -12.39 -10.80 -0.12
CA LYS A 95 -12.49 -11.13 -1.53
C LYS A 95 -11.10 -11.15 -2.16
N LYS A 96 -10.83 -12.16 -2.99
CA LYS A 96 -9.56 -12.27 -3.69
C LYS A 96 -9.44 -11.17 -4.76
N VAL A 97 -8.30 -10.50 -4.78
CA VAL A 97 -7.99 -9.51 -5.81
C VAL A 97 -7.78 -10.22 -7.16
N ARG A 98 -8.33 -9.59 -8.19
CA ARG A 98 -8.14 -10.03 -9.57
C ARG A 98 -7.43 -8.93 -10.35
N PRO A 99 -6.09 -9.00 -10.45
CA PRO A 99 -5.33 -7.97 -11.14
C PRO A 99 -5.75 -7.76 -12.59
N GLU A 100 -6.15 -8.83 -13.27
CA GLU A 100 -6.61 -8.77 -14.65
C GLU A 100 -7.87 -7.91 -14.81
N LYS A 101 -8.75 -7.90 -13.82
CA LYS A 101 -9.94 -7.05 -13.84
C LYS A 101 -9.62 -5.59 -13.63
N ILE A 102 -8.64 -5.33 -12.77
CA ILE A 102 -8.16 -3.96 -12.53
C ILE A 102 -7.51 -3.43 -13.80
N ALA A 103 -6.64 -4.20 -14.42
CA ALA A 103 -5.95 -3.81 -15.65
C ALA A 103 -6.91 -3.58 -16.81
N ALA A 104 -8.03 -4.29 -16.83
CA ALA A 104 -9.01 -4.21 -17.92
C ALA A 104 -9.98 -3.04 -17.79
N ARG A 105 -9.93 -2.26 -16.73
CA ARG A 105 -10.80 -1.09 -16.56
C ARG A 105 -10.57 -0.09 -17.69
N PRO A 106 -11.64 0.55 -18.23
CA PRO A 106 -11.47 1.50 -19.33
C PRO A 106 -10.49 2.63 -19.00
N GLY A 107 -9.51 2.84 -19.87
CA GLY A 107 -8.50 3.89 -19.72
C GLY A 107 -7.32 3.56 -18.80
N TRP A 108 -7.38 2.44 -18.10
CA TRP A 108 -6.32 2.06 -17.16
C TRP A 108 -5.05 1.58 -17.83
N ASP A 109 -5.11 1.22 -19.10
CA ASP A 109 -3.93 0.85 -19.90
C ASP A 109 -2.92 1.99 -20.03
N THR A 110 -3.32 3.23 -19.74
CA THR A 110 -2.41 4.39 -19.74
C THR A 110 -1.67 4.57 -18.40
N ILE A 111 -2.12 3.87 -17.35
CA ILE A 111 -1.51 3.99 -16.02
C ILE A 111 -0.15 3.26 -15.99
N PRO A 112 0.93 3.90 -15.51
CA PRO A 112 2.24 3.26 -15.46
C PRO A 112 2.26 1.91 -14.76
N ALA A 113 1.55 1.78 -13.63
CA ALA A 113 1.46 0.52 -12.90
C ALA A 113 0.87 -0.61 -13.74
N VAL A 114 -0.16 -0.31 -14.52
CA VAL A 114 -0.82 -1.29 -15.39
C VAL A 114 0.10 -1.69 -16.53
N ARG A 115 0.77 -0.73 -17.15
CA ARG A 115 1.71 -0.98 -18.25
C ARG A 115 2.90 -1.81 -17.80
N ALA A 116 3.35 -1.62 -16.57
CA ALA A 116 4.48 -2.36 -15.99
C ALA A 116 4.07 -3.70 -15.37
N GLY A 117 2.77 -3.99 -15.29
CA GLY A 117 2.27 -5.19 -14.63
C GLY A 117 2.44 -5.16 -13.11
N ARG A 118 2.48 -3.97 -12.50
CA ARG A 118 2.69 -3.81 -11.05
C ARG A 118 1.37 -3.60 -10.32
N ILE A 119 0.51 -4.59 -10.42
CA ILE A 119 -0.74 -4.69 -9.66
C ILE A 119 -0.58 -5.87 -8.71
N ILE A 120 -0.50 -5.60 -7.41
CA ILE A 120 -0.06 -6.58 -6.42
C ILE A 120 -1.11 -6.69 -5.32
N GLU A 121 -1.53 -7.92 -5.05
CA GLU A 121 -2.44 -8.19 -3.93
C GLU A 121 -1.66 -8.21 -2.62
N ILE A 122 -2.19 -7.48 -1.62
CA ILE A 122 -1.78 -7.61 -0.22
C ILE A 122 -2.91 -8.31 0.51
N LYS A 123 -2.62 -9.40 1.20
CA LYS A 123 -3.67 -10.17 1.89
C LYS A 123 -4.35 -9.32 2.96
N SER A 124 -5.69 -9.35 2.99
CA SER A 124 -6.48 -8.54 3.94
C SER A 124 -6.08 -8.71 5.40
N PRO A 125 -5.83 -9.93 5.91
CA PRO A 125 -5.43 -10.09 7.31
C PRO A 125 -4.11 -9.42 7.65
N LEU A 126 -3.26 -9.15 6.65
CA LEU A 126 -1.95 -8.53 6.88
C LEU A 126 -2.04 -7.02 7.02
N ILE A 127 -3.04 -6.39 6.40
CA ILE A 127 -2.97 -4.93 6.22
C ILE A 127 -4.25 -4.18 6.62
N LEU A 128 -5.43 -4.75 6.43
CA LEU A 128 -6.69 -4.01 6.64
C LEU A 128 -7.13 -3.98 8.09
N GLN A 129 -6.54 -4.82 8.96
CA GLN A 129 -6.84 -4.80 10.38
C GLN A 129 -5.65 -4.25 11.16
N PRO A 130 -5.87 -3.25 12.03
CA PRO A 130 -4.80 -2.73 12.85
C PRO A 130 -4.30 -3.81 13.81
N GLY A 131 -2.99 -3.92 13.95
CA GLY A 131 -2.38 -4.90 14.84
C GLY A 131 -0.97 -5.25 14.43
N PRO A 132 -0.33 -6.18 15.17
CA PRO A 132 1.06 -6.55 14.90
C PRO A 132 1.32 -7.07 13.49
N ALA A 133 0.35 -7.78 12.90
CA ALA A 133 0.50 -8.31 11.53
C ALA A 133 0.66 -7.20 10.50
N ALA A 134 -0.04 -6.07 10.66
CA ALA A 134 0.10 -4.93 9.76
C ALA A 134 1.49 -4.30 9.87
N LEU A 135 2.05 -4.26 11.10
CA LEU A 135 3.36 -3.66 11.35
C LEU A 135 4.53 -4.55 10.89
N THR A 136 4.30 -5.85 10.78
CA THR A 136 5.35 -6.80 10.39
C THR A 136 5.12 -7.34 8.98
N ASP A 137 4.17 -8.25 8.82
CA ASP A 137 3.94 -8.95 7.56
C ASP A 137 3.35 -8.02 6.48
N GLY A 138 2.46 -7.11 6.89
CA GLY A 138 1.89 -6.12 5.98
C GLY A 138 2.95 -5.17 5.43
N LEU A 139 3.81 -4.65 6.31
CA LEU A 139 4.91 -3.78 5.89
C LEU A 139 5.91 -4.53 5.00
N ASP A 140 6.24 -5.77 5.33
CA ASP A 140 7.14 -6.59 4.51
C ASP A 140 6.56 -6.81 3.11
N ALA A 141 5.25 -7.05 3.01
CA ALA A 141 4.58 -7.22 1.72
C ALA A 141 4.64 -5.93 0.88
N ILE A 142 4.44 -4.77 1.51
CA ILE A 142 4.54 -3.48 0.83
C ILE A 142 5.98 -3.23 0.39
N LEU A 143 6.95 -3.47 1.24
CA LEU A 143 8.37 -3.33 0.90
C LEU A 143 8.75 -4.18 -0.31
N ALA A 144 8.28 -5.42 -0.36
CA ALA A 144 8.53 -6.32 -1.49
C ALA A 144 7.89 -5.77 -2.77
N ALA A 145 6.68 -5.20 -2.66
CA ALA A 145 5.96 -4.64 -3.80
C ALA A 145 6.63 -3.38 -4.36
N LEU A 146 7.27 -2.59 -3.50
CA LEU A 146 7.94 -1.34 -3.87
C LEU A 146 9.41 -1.54 -4.19
N ALA A 147 9.95 -2.73 -3.97
CA ALA A 147 11.34 -3.02 -4.31
C ALA A 147 11.58 -2.73 -5.79
N PRO A 148 12.77 -2.20 -6.16
CA PRO A 148 13.12 -2.06 -7.56
C PRO A 148 12.87 -3.39 -8.26
N ALA A 149 12.26 -3.35 -9.44
CA ALA A 149 12.14 -4.56 -10.25
C ALA A 149 13.53 -5.19 -10.24
N LYS A 150 13.66 -6.37 -9.65
CA LYS A 150 14.91 -7.08 -9.69
C LYS A 150 15.27 -7.15 -11.16
N GLU A 151 16.32 -6.43 -11.51
CA GLU A 151 16.97 -6.76 -12.74
C GLU A 151 17.09 -8.26 -12.72
N THR A 152 16.32 -8.90 -13.56
CA THR A 152 16.49 -10.31 -13.77
C THR A 152 17.92 -10.46 -14.21
N LEU A 153 18.76 -10.69 -13.24
CA LEU A 153 20.08 -11.20 -13.51
C LEU A 153 19.88 -12.60 -14.06
N SER A 154 19.53 -12.61 -15.30
CA SER A 154 19.75 -13.82 -16.06
C SER A 154 21.24 -14.06 -16.11
#